data_1a9a3e020b3f504ff128c6b4a568ee13
#
_entry.id   1a9a3e020b3f504ff128c6b4a568ee13
#
_cell.length_a   1.000
_cell.length_b   1.000
_cell.length_c   1.000
_cell.angle_alpha   90.00
_cell.angle_beta   90.00
_cell.angle_gamma   90.00
#
_symmetry.space_group_name_H-M   'P 1'
#
loop_
_entity.id
_entity.type
_entity.pdbx_description
1 polymer ?
#
loop_
_entity_poly.entity_id
_entity_poly.type
_entity_poly.pdbx_seq_one_letter_code
_entity_poly.pdbx_strand_id
1 'polypeptide(L)'
;MSFGPPPSVYTQSTVTADYRVRRRRKTLLGVVAAVLVVVLAGVGWLLGDPDPPKSDKPPAAAAQNRLDVREAVEKQPTSTTGAMAFRFSEDEMSPAERHAMPGMWATDKILAKGINQTLVGFRIGTNVSVGDEVWKLRFSGPVCGYTLHTTVENRTAVLFRSSGDENALCDRVAFVDLDDGRKLWEQAFTPGRWDTPSVTLTHATVAVTWGGGSDAYDMDRGRRLWRTEATDNCDDFGAAGGRRLLVLVSCFDKNKSATSWESTTYKVRKVAPRTGRTLWTYSVAAGVREVMVPSTDPVVLAIAAGDTGFTELLSLDDQGKNRATIRLESGLYVGECNEELDFRVIDDCPTIPVGGGQVFLRSKDQSDAQNPYNWIVGFDLATGRTVKKFDSGPGQLLRPVQTSGGQLLALRESSDGISPMALVSLNPKSGKETPYFYFSLPLEAVTLTVTDSNNILVDHGRLFFGAKEAVGPERKTWTWLALGIGSAAQKASSTAQLQKQ
;
A
#
# COMPACT_ATOMS: atom_id res chain seq x y z
N MET A 1 -32.45 -0.56 34.75
CA MET A 1 -31.11 -0.60 35.34
C MET A 1 -30.15 -0.97 34.20
N SER A 2 -29.39 0.01 33.75
CA SER A 2 -28.45 -0.18 32.61
C SER A 2 -27.06 -0.48 33.18
N PHE A 3 -26.54 -1.66 32.91
CA PHE A 3 -25.18 -2.01 33.24
C PHE A 3 -24.30 -1.68 32.04
N GLY A 4 -23.49 -0.63 32.16
CA GLY A 4 -22.40 -0.37 31.21
C GLY A 4 -21.27 -1.37 31.42
N PRO A 5 -20.48 -1.69 30.38
CA PRO A 5 -19.34 -2.60 30.49
C PRO A 5 -18.25 -2.02 31.41
N PRO A 6 -17.51 -2.87 32.14
CA PRO A 6 -16.45 -2.41 33.01
C PRO A 6 -15.28 -1.81 32.22
N PRO A 7 -14.59 -0.78 32.74
CA PRO A 7 -13.44 -0.18 32.07
C PRO A 7 -12.28 -1.19 31.99
N SER A 8 -11.65 -1.24 30.81
CA SER A 8 -10.51 -2.15 30.56
C SER A 8 -9.31 -1.77 31.43
N VAL A 9 -8.63 -2.77 31.97
CA VAL A 9 -7.51 -2.66 32.92
C VAL A 9 -6.23 -2.07 32.31
N TYR A 10 -6.24 -1.74 31.01
CA TYR A 10 -5.05 -1.37 30.26
C TYR A 10 -4.76 0.13 30.13
N THR A 11 -5.53 1.00 30.79
CA THR A 11 -5.32 2.46 30.71
C THR A 11 -5.10 3.12 32.07
N GLN A 12 -4.21 2.59 32.91
CA GLN A 12 -3.69 3.34 34.04
C GLN A 12 -2.17 3.50 33.91
N SER A 13 -1.74 4.43 33.08
CA SER A 13 -0.45 5.08 33.26
C SER A 13 -0.67 6.35 34.05
N THR A 14 -0.20 6.31 35.30
CA THR A 14 -0.16 7.43 36.22
C THR A 14 0.75 8.53 35.69
N VAL A 15 0.16 9.63 35.22
CA VAL A 15 0.86 10.90 35.12
C VAL A 15 0.35 11.79 36.24
N THR A 16 1.03 11.73 37.37
CA THR A 16 0.87 12.68 38.47
C THR A 16 1.80 13.87 38.29
N ALA A 17 1.19 15.01 38.11
CA ALA A 17 1.51 16.33 38.64
C ALA A 17 3.01 16.73 38.79
N ASP A 18 3.51 17.45 37.77
CA ASP A 18 4.57 18.44 37.99
C ASP A 18 4.39 19.67 37.05
N TYR A 19 3.18 20.21 37.01
CA TYR A 19 2.83 21.25 36.02
C TYR A 19 2.82 22.68 36.58
N ARG A 20 3.13 22.91 37.88
CA ARG A 20 2.94 24.24 38.49
C ARG A 20 4.18 25.12 38.66
N VAL A 21 5.39 24.61 38.52
CA VAL A 21 6.59 25.41 38.78
C VAL A 21 7.30 25.95 37.53
N ARG A 22 7.06 25.39 36.33
CA ARG A 22 7.73 25.83 35.09
C ARG A 22 7.05 26.99 34.33
N ARG A 23 5.88 27.44 34.75
CA ARG A 23 5.14 28.49 34.02
C ARG A 23 5.66 29.92 34.23
N ARG A 24 6.30 30.22 35.36
CA ARG A 24 6.80 31.57 35.66
C ARG A 24 8.16 31.93 35.06
N ARG A 25 8.99 30.96 34.64
CA ARG A 25 10.30 31.24 33.99
C ARG A 25 10.22 31.37 32.47
N LYS A 26 9.19 30.84 31.83
CA LYS A 26 9.02 30.93 30.37
C LYS A 26 8.40 32.25 29.90
N THR A 27 7.64 32.94 30.72
CA THR A 27 7.06 34.25 30.38
C THR A 27 8.09 35.39 30.40
N LEU A 28 9.10 35.34 31.25
CA LEU A 28 10.16 36.37 31.28
C LEU A 28 11.13 36.25 30.09
N LEU A 29 11.46 35.05 29.64
CA LEU A 29 12.31 34.83 28.46
C LEU A 29 11.59 35.16 27.15
N GLY A 30 10.27 34.98 27.08
CA GLY A 30 9.44 35.31 25.91
C GLY A 30 9.35 36.83 25.66
N VAL A 31 9.29 37.63 26.70
CA VAL A 31 9.19 39.10 26.60
C VAL A 31 10.53 39.70 26.12
N VAL A 32 11.67 39.21 26.61
CA VAL A 32 12.99 39.68 26.17
C VAL A 32 13.28 39.31 24.70
N ALA A 33 12.88 38.15 24.27
CA ALA A 33 13.01 37.73 22.86
C ALA A 33 12.12 38.57 21.90
N ALA A 34 10.89 38.88 22.32
CA ALA A 34 9.99 39.72 21.51
C ALA A 34 10.48 41.16 21.35
N VAL A 35 11.07 41.74 22.37
CA VAL A 35 11.65 43.10 22.30
C VAL A 35 12.88 43.13 21.38
N LEU A 36 13.74 42.11 21.42
CA LEU A 36 14.91 42.01 20.54
C LEU A 36 14.52 41.85 19.05
N VAL A 37 13.46 41.08 18.75
CA VAL A 37 12.96 40.92 17.38
C VAL A 37 12.36 42.22 16.84
N VAL A 38 11.67 42.99 17.64
CA VAL A 38 11.10 44.29 17.24
C VAL A 38 12.19 45.34 17.00
N VAL A 39 13.28 45.35 17.79
CA VAL A 39 14.39 46.27 17.59
C VAL A 39 15.20 45.92 16.33
N LEU A 40 15.42 44.62 16.05
CA LEU A 40 16.13 44.18 14.85
C LEU A 40 15.28 44.38 13.58
N ALA A 41 13.98 44.24 13.66
CA ALA A 41 13.07 44.52 12.53
C ALA A 41 12.97 46.03 12.25
N GLY A 42 13.01 46.89 13.28
CA GLY A 42 12.98 48.35 13.13
C GLY A 42 14.23 48.94 12.49
N VAL A 43 15.41 48.35 12.73
CA VAL A 43 16.68 48.80 12.13
C VAL A 43 16.81 48.32 10.69
N GLY A 44 16.27 47.16 10.34
CA GLY A 44 16.25 46.63 8.96
C GLY A 44 15.33 47.44 8.02
N TRP A 45 14.30 48.10 8.57
CA TRP A 45 13.33 48.89 7.76
C TRP A 45 13.86 50.28 7.38
N LEU A 46 14.91 50.76 8.04
CA LEU A 46 15.52 52.05 7.77
C LEU A 46 16.67 52.04 6.75
N LEU A 47 17.11 50.84 6.30
CA LEU A 47 18.26 50.67 5.42
C LEU A 47 18.00 49.85 4.15
N GLY A 48 16.76 49.48 3.84
CA GLY A 48 16.42 48.66 2.68
C GLY A 48 15.58 49.42 1.65
N ASP A 49 16.09 49.54 0.42
CA ASP A 49 15.30 49.88 -0.75
C ASP A 49 14.20 48.82 -1.01
N PRO A 50 12.98 49.22 -1.42
CA PRO A 50 11.92 48.25 -1.69
C PRO A 50 12.14 47.54 -3.04
N ASP A 51 12.68 46.35 -3.01
CA ASP A 51 12.60 45.44 -4.14
C ASP A 51 11.11 45.05 -4.40
N PRO A 52 10.70 44.91 -5.66
CA PRO A 52 9.33 44.53 -6.00
C PRO A 52 9.00 43.12 -5.48
N PRO A 53 7.73 42.82 -5.14
CA PRO A 53 7.33 41.56 -4.54
C PRO A 53 7.69 40.39 -5.46
N LYS A 54 8.59 39.52 -4.99
CA LYS A 54 8.86 38.24 -5.63
C LYS A 54 7.59 37.41 -5.54
N SER A 55 7.08 37.01 -6.70
CA SER A 55 5.97 36.08 -6.80
C SER A 55 6.34 34.79 -6.05
N ASP A 56 5.56 34.43 -5.04
CA ASP A 56 5.59 33.12 -4.38
C ASP A 56 5.20 32.02 -5.39
N LYS A 57 6.17 31.59 -6.21
CA LYS A 57 6.06 30.30 -6.85
C LYS A 57 6.24 29.25 -5.76
N PRO A 58 5.30 28.30 -5.60
CA PRO A 58 5.52 27.17 -4.71
C PRO A 58 6.88 26.55 -5.05
N PRO A 59 7.66 26.10 -4.05
CA PRO A 59 8.94 25.47 -4.32
C PRO A 59 8.70 24.31 -5.29
N ALA A 60 9.44 24.31 -6.40
CA ALA A 60 9.40 23.25 -7.36
C ALA A 60 9.67 21.94 -6.60
N ALA A 61 8.76 20.99 -6.69
CA ALA A 61 8.95 19.67 -6.09
C ALA A 61 10.34 19.17 -6.52
N ALA A 62 11.18 18.85 -5.55
CA ALA A 62 12.50 18.31 -5.83
C ALA A 62 12.31 17.07 -6.73
N ALA A 63 13.03 17.04 -7.87
CA ALA A 63 12.95 15.91 -8.77
C ALA A 63 13.27 14.62 -8.00
N GLN A 64 12.36 13.65 -8.03
CA GLN A 64 12.58 12.35 -7.39
C GLN A 64 13.80 11.69 -8.03
N ASN A 65 14.63 11.05 -7.20
CA ASN A 65 15.72 10.24 -7.71
C ASN A 65 15.13 9.06 -8.50
N ARG A 66 15.75 8.71 -9.63
CA ARG A 66 15.32 7.62 -10.52
C ARG A 66 15.09 6.27 -9.80
N LEU A 67 15.84 6.03 -8.73
CA LEU A 67 15.77 4.81 -7.92
C LEU A 67 14.92 4.97 -6.63
N ASP A 68 14.24 6.07 -6.47
CA ASP A 68 13.24 6.20 -5.40
C ASP A 68 11.95 5.47 -5.80
N VAL A 69 11.22 5.04 -4.79
CA VAL A 69 9.87 4.49 -5.00
C VAL A 69 8.99 5.57 -5.59
N ARG A 70 8.29 5.21 -6.67
CA ARG A 70 7.41 6.13 -7.39
C ARG A 70 6.21 6.49 -6.53
N GLU A 71 5.96 7.78 -6.42
CA GLU A 71 4.74 8.33 -5.84
C GLU A 71 4.04 9.15 -6.91
N ALA A 72 3.02 8.58 -7.48
CA ALA A 72 2.24 9.25 -8.49
C ALA A 72 1.01 9.93 -7.86
N VAL A 73 0.76 11.16 -8.27
CA VAL A 73 -0.53 11.82 -8.06
C VAL A 73 -1.35 11.63 -9.33
N GLU A 74 -2.39 10.84 -9.23
CA GLU A 74 -3.27 10.55 -10.35
C GLU A 74 -3.99 11.83 -10.79
N LYS A 75 -3.91 12.12 -12.09
CA LYS A 75 -4.58 13.28 -12.68
C LYS A 75 -5.99 12.88 -13.08
N GLN A 76 -6.96 13.71 -12.71
CA GLN A 76 -8.32 13.53 -13.16
C GLN A 76 -8.36 13.56 -14.69
N PRO A 77 -8.97 12.54 -15.34
CA PRO A 77 -9.08 12.51 -16.79
C PRO A 77 -10.01 13.62 -17.31
N THR A 78 -9.79 14.03 -18.54
CA THR A 78 -10.57 15.09 -19.21
C THR A 78 -11.97 14.61 -19.62
N SER A 79 -12.20 13.31 -19.77
CA SER A 79 -13.50 12.71 -20.03
C SER A 79 -13.88 11.74 -18.92
N THR A 80 -15.13 11.82 -18.49
CA THR A 80 -15.72 10.91 -17.51
C THR A 80 -16.28 9.62 -18.14
N THR A 81 -16.16 9.43 -19.45
CA THR A 81 -16.50 8.17 -20.11
C THR A 81 -15.31 7.24 -20.05
N GLY A 82 -15.45 6.11 -19.38
CA GLY A 82 -14.45 5.04 -19.33
C GLY A 82 -14.59 4.12 -20.55
N ALA A 83 -13.45 3.61 -21.01
CA ALA A 83 -13.39 2.60 -22.05
C ALA A 83 -12.33 1.55 -21.69
N MET A 84 -12.52 0.35 -22.19
CA MET A 84 -11.53 -0.72 -22.02
C MET A 84 -10.20 -0.31 -22.67
N ALA A 85 -9.15 -0.25 -21.88
CA ALA A 85 -7.79 0.10 -22.29
C ALA A 85 -6.90 -1.12 -22.44
N PHE A 86 -7.27 -2.24 -21.82
CA PHE A 86 -6.51 -3.49 -21.81
C PHE A 86 -7.43 -4.64 -21.42
N ARG A 87 -7.17 -5.84 -21.95
CA ARG A 87 -7.78 -7.09 -21.47
C ARG A 87 -6.81 -8.25 -21.64
N PHE A 88 -6.84 -9.15 -20.70
CA PHE A 88 -6.19 -10.44 -20.79
C PHE A 88 -7.17 -11.52 -20.28
N SER A 89 -7.49 -12.46 -21.12
CA SER A 89 -8.39 -13.58 -20.82
C SER A 89 -7.87 -14.85 -21.47
N GLU A 90 -8.20 -15.98 -20.88
CA GLU A 90 -7.80 -17.31 -21.35
C GLU A 90 -9.07 -18.14 -21.57
N ASP A 91 -9.16 -18.87 -22.68
CA ASP A 91 -10.30 -19.72 -23.01
C ASP A 91 -9.95 -21.20 -23.13
N GLU A 92 -8.66 -21.55 -23.00
CA GLU A 92 -8.15 -22.91 -23.12
C GLU A 92 -7.87 -23.59 -21.78
N MET A 93 -8.10 -22.92 -20.66
CA MET A 93 -7.87 -23.52 -19.33
C MET A 93 -8.74 -24.75 -19.12
N SER A 94 -8.12 -25.86 -18.71
CA SER A 94 -8.81 -27.07 -18.34
C SER A 94 -9.59 -26.88 -17.02
N PRO A 95 -10.71 -27.59 -16.80
CA PRO A 95 -11.40 -27.56 -15.51
C PRO A 95 -10.44 -27.91 -14.36
N ALA A 96 -10.51 -27.14 -13.28
CA ALA A 96 -9.65 -27.23 -12.10
C ALA A 96 -8.14 -26.95 -12.33
N GLU A 97 -7.72 -26.58 -13.54
CA GLU A 97 -6.38 -26.05 -13.76
C GLU A 97 -6.18 -24.75 -12.98
N ARG A 98 -5.04 -24.62 -12.31
CA ARG A 98 -4.72 -23.45 -11.47
C ARG A 98 -3.38 -22.86 -11.83
N HIS A 99 -3.35 -21.55 -11.94
CA HIS A 99 -2.12 -20.78 -12.13
C HIS A 99 -2.03 -19.68 -11.08
N ALA A 100 -0.98 -19.70 -10.27
CA ALA A 100 -0.68 -18.56 -9.40
C ALA A 100 -0.33 -17.34 -10.25
N MET A 101 -0.90 -16.18 -9.91
CA MET A 101 -0.71 -14.93 -10.63
C MET A 101 -0.15 -13.83 -9.71
N PRO A 102 1.08 -14.01 -9.17
CA PRO A 102 1.68 -13.13 -8.18
C PRO A 102 2.07 -11.76 -8.77
N GLY A 103 1.63 -10.70 -8.09
CA GLY A 103 1.99 -9.33 -8.44
C GLY A 103 1.31 -8.77 -9.70
N MET A 104 1.11 -7.47 -9.68
CA MET A 104 0.63 -6.69 -10.83
C MET A 104 1.18 -5.28 -10.73
N TRP A 105 1.75 -4.78 -11.81
CA TRP A 105 2.33 -3.44 -11.88
C TRP A 105 1.98 -2.79 -13.21
N ALA A 106 1.78 -1.48 -13.19
CA ALA A 106 1.54 -0.72 -14.41
C ALA A 106 2.61 0.34 -14.63
N THR A 107 2.91 0.60 -15.88
CA THR A 107 3.66 1.75 -16.36
C THR A 107 2.76 2.57 -17.29
N ASP A 108 3.29 3.61 -17.91
CA ASP A 108 2.54 4.37 -18.93
C ASP A 108 2.18 3.53 -20.16
N LYS A 109 2.91 2.42 -20.43
CA LYS A 109 2.79 1.59 -21.64
C LYS A 109 2.52 0.11 -21.39
N ILE A 110 2.88 -0.39 -20.22
CA ILE A 110 2.91 -1.83 -19.93
C ILE A 110 2.06 -2.13 -18.69
N LEU A 111 1.27 -3.17 -18.74
CA LEU A 111 0.80 -3.90 -17.57
C LEU A 111 1.67 -5.15 -17.41
N ALA A 112 2.41 -5.24 -16.34
CA ALA A 112 3.20 -6.43 -16.00
C ALA A 112 2.44 -7.30 -15.01
N LYS A 113 2.41 -8.61 -15.24
CA LYS A 113 1.70 -9.59 -14.41
C LYS A 113 2.57 -10.83 -14.21
N GLY A 114 2.62 -11.34 -12.98
CA GLY A 114 3.19 -12.66 -12.70
C GLY A 114 2.24 -13.76 -13.12
N ILE A 115 2.78 -14.83 -13.71
CA ILE A 115 2.06 -16.06 -14.06
C ILE A 115 3.01 -17.23 -13.75
N ASN A 116 2.76 -17.94 -12.67
CA ASN A 116 3.61 -19.02 -12.14
C ASN A 116 5.09 -18.59 -12.00
N GLN A 117 5.97 -19.06 -12.89
CA GLN A 117 7.42 -18.78 -12.90
C GLN A 117 7.82 -17.67 -13.87
N THR A 118 6.86 -16.90 -14.37
CA THR A 118 7.10 -15.95 -15.47
C THR A 118 6.51 -14.59 -15.11
N LEU A 119 7.20 -13.50 -15.42
CA LEU A 119 6.59 -12.18 -15.56
C LEU A 119 6.30 -11.94 -17.03
N VAL A 120 5.11 -11.43 -17.31
CA VAL A 120 4.67 -11.11 -18.68
C VAL A 120 4.28 -9.63 -18.73
N GLY A 121 4.80 -8.90 -19.68
CA GLY A 121 4.43 -7.52 -19.97
C GLY A 121 3.49 -7.45 -21.15
N PHE A 122 2.34 -6.83 -20.92
CA PHE A 122 1.29 -6.61 -21.91
C PHE A 122 1.23 -5.15 -22.28
N ARG A 123 1.06 -4.85 -23.55
CA ARG A 123 0.88 -3.48 -24.05
C ARG A 123 -0.46 -2.91 -23.58
N ILE A 124 -0.38 -1.73 -22.98
CA ILE A 124 -1.56 -0.91 -22.68
C ILE A 124 -1.70 0.09 -23.83
N GLY A 125 -2.82 0.08 -24.51
CA GLY A 125 -3.02 0.95 -25.67
C GLY A 125 -4.48 1.22 -26.01
N THR A 126 -4.66 1.93 -27.09
CA THR A 126 -5.95 2.43 -27.56
C THR A 126 -6.66 1.47 -28.52
N ASN A 127 -5.93 0.57 -29.14
CA ASN A 127 -6.48 -0.52 -29.94
C ASN A 127 -6.30 -1.81 -29.15
N VAL A 128 -7.33 -2.18 -28.45
CA VAL A 128 -7.34 -3.38 -27.62
C VAL A 128 -7.66 -4.58 -28.49
N SER A 129 -6.69 -5.04 -29.24
CA SER A 129 -6.58 -6.47 -29.45
C SER A 129 -6.19 -7.11 -28.13
N VAL A 130 -6.67 -8.29 -27.85
CA VAL A 130 -6.41 -9.09 -26.66
C VAL A 130 -4.95 -8.98 -26.25
N GLY A 131 -4.66 -8.49 -25.04
CA GLY A 131 -3.39 -8.32 -24.38
C GLY A 131 -2.14 -8.67 -25.17
N ASP A 132 -1.69 -7.77 -26.07
CA ASP A 132 -0.47 -8.01 -26.84
C ASP A 132 0.70 -8.19 -25.89
N GLU A 133 1.18 -9.41 -25.74
CA GLU A 133 2.39 -9.72 -25.00
C GLU A 133 3.58 -9.07 -25.72
N VAL A 134 4.31 -8.20 -25.05
CA VAL A 134 5.48 -7.49 -25.61
C VAL A 134 6.79 -8.03 -25.09
N TRP A 135 6.80 -8.61 -23.90
CA TRP A 135 7.95 -9.29 -23.34
C TRP A 135 7.51 -10.36 -22.33
N LYS A 136 8.39 -11.34 -22.14
CA LYS A 136 8.27 -12.41 -21.19
C LYS A 136 9.61 -12.68 -20.52
N LEU A 137 9.63 -12.65 -19.19
CA LEU A 137 10.80 -13.00 -18.37
C LEU A 137 10.51 -14.27 -17.58
N ARG A 138 11.22 -15.35 -17.89
CA ARG A 138 11.10 -16.62 -17.19
C ARG A 138 12.18 -16.77 -16.12
N PHE A 139 11.80 -17.20 -14.93
CA PHE A 139 12.68 -17.57 -13.82
C PHE A 139 12.95 -19.08 -13.77
N SER A 140 13.91 -19.49 -12.96
CA SER A 140 14.27 -20.91 -12.76
C SER A 140 13.21 -21.71 -12.04
N GLY A 141 12.35 -21.07 -11.25
CA GLY A 141 11.23 -21.66 -10.52
C GLY A 141 10.09 -20.65 -10.31
N PRO A 142 9.02 -21.06 -9.66
CA PRO A 142 7.85 -20.22 -9.39
C PRO A 142 8.21 -18.91 -8.68
N VAL A 143 7.53 -17.83 -9.05
CA VAL A 143 7.56 -16.58 -8.29
C VAL A 143 6.87 -16.83 -6.95
N CYS A 144 7.59 -16.60 -5.88
CA CYS A 144 7.17 -16.89 -4.51
C CYS A 144 7.17 -15.63 -3.62
N GLY A 145 7.27 -14.44 -4.21
CA GLY A 145 7.16 -13.18 -3.50
C GLY A 145 7.33 -12.00 -4.44
N TYR A 146 6.77 -10.89 -4.07
CA TYR A 146 6.86 -9.65 -4.84
C TYR A 146 6.68 -8.43 -3.94
N THR A 147 7.08 -7.26 -4.42
CA THR A 147 6.74 -5.98 -3.79
C THR A 147 5.67 -5.26 -4.60
N LEU A 148 4.79 -4.54 -3.92
CA LEU A 148 3.80 -3.66 -4.56
C LEU A 148 4.44 -2.40 -5.15
N HIS A 149 5.65 -2.06 -4.72
CA HIS A 149 6.33 -0.84 -5.10
C HIS A 149 7.03 -0.94 -6.45
N THR A 150 7.03 0.18 -7.17
CA THR A 150 7.85 0.39 -8.35
C THR A 150 8.73 1.62 -8.15
N THR A 151 9.87 1.68 -8.83
CA THR A 151 10.70 2.88 -8.85
C THR A 151 10.19 3.90 -9.87
N VAL A 152 10.72 5.13 -9.81
CA VAL A 152 10.44 6.18 -10.81
C VAL A 152 10.76 5.72 -12.23
N GLU A 153 11.77 4.84 -12.41
CA GLU A 153 12.14 4.22 -13.68
C GLU A 153 11.42 2.88 -13.96
N ASN A 154 10.22 2.67 -13.39
CA ASN A 154 9.41 1.49 -13.65
C ASN A 154 10.11 0.15 -13.33
N ARG A 155 10.88 0.08 -12.25
CA ARG A 155 11.56 -1.14 -11.81
C ARG A 155 10.90 -1.71 -10.57
N THR A 156 10.91 -3.03 -10.43
CA THR A 156 10.37 -3.75 -9.27
C THR A 156 11.26 -4.90 -8.85
N ALA A 157 10.96 -5.52 -7.71
CA ALA A 157 11.66 -6.72 -7.24
C ALA A 157 10.68 -7.87 -7.03
N VAL A 158 11.15 -9.07 -7.34
CA VAL A 158 10.41 -10.32 -7.11
C VAL A 158 11.31 -11.36 -6.46
N LEU A 159 10.69 -12.24 -5.69
CA LEU A 159 11.32 -13.45 -5.16
C LEU A 159 10.89 -14.64 -6.02
N PHE A 160 11.77 -15.60 -6.20
CA PHE A 160 11.45 -16.83 -6.91
C PHE A 160 12.26 -18.01 -6.38
N ARG A 161 11.78 -19.21 -6.64
CA ARG A 161 12.45 -20.44 -6.24
C ARG A 161 13.61 -20.75 -7.18
N SER A 162 14.67 -21.33 -6.64
CA SER A 162 15.87 -21.69 -7.43
C SER A 162 15.62 -22.77 -8.48
N SER A 163 14.57 -23.56 -8.33
CA SER A 163 14.12 -24.56 -9.31
C SER A 163 12.61 -24.73 -9.33
N GLY A 164 12.11 -25.52 -10.29
CA GLY A 164 10.69 -25.91 -10.36
C GLY A 164 10.26 -27.00 -9.40
N ASP A 165 11.16 -27.51 -8.55
CA ASP A 165 10.84 -28.56 -7.59
C ASP A 165 9.91 -28.03 -6.50
N GLU A 166 8.94 -28.81 -6.09
CA GLU A 166 7.97 -28.45 -5.04
C GLU A 166 8.65 -28.11 -3.69
N ASN A 167 9.80 -28.73 -3.41
CA ASN A 167 10.58 -28.51 -2.21
C ASN A 167 11.67 -27.42 -2.36
N ALA A 168 11.77 -26.77 -3.52
CA ALA A 168 12.73 -25.69 -3.72
C ALA A 168 12.38 -24.50 -2.82
N LEU A 169 13.40 -23.91 -2.22
CA LEU A 169 13.23 -22.75 -1.35
C LEU A 169 12.99 -21.48 -2.18
N CYS A 170 12.25 -20.54 -1.61
CA CYS A 170 12.12 -19.17 -2.10
C CYS A 170 13.40 -18.39 -1.71
N ASP A 171 14.49 -18.57 -2.45
CA ASP A 171 15.85 -18.20 -2.07
C ASP A 171 16.55 -17.25 -3.06
N ARG A 172 15.80 -16.76 -4.04
CA ARG A 172 16.31 -15.85 -5.07
C ARG A 172 15.52 -14.54 -5.09
N VAL A 173 16.23 -13.43 -5.28
CA VAL A 173 15.66 -12.13 -5.54
C VAL A 173 16.14 -11.60 -6.88
N ALA A 174 15.23 -11.09 -7.70
CA ALA A 174 15.55 -10.40 -8.93
C ALA A 174 15.03 -8.96 -8.90
N PHE A 175 15.78 -8.04 -9.48
CA PHE A 175 15.36 -6.67 -9.77
C PHE A 175 15.13 -6.54 -11.27
N VAL A 176 13.95 -6.08 -11.66
CA VAL A 176 13.43 -6.19 -13.03
C VAL A 176 13.00 -4.82 -13.53
N ASP A 177 13.32 -4.53 -14.79
CA ASP A 177 12.79 -3.39 -15.54
C ASP A 177 11.45 -3.81 -16.16
N LEU A 178 10.38 -3.07 -15.85
CA LEU A 178 9.02 -3.39 -16.30
C LEU A 178 8.72 -2.91 -17.71
N ASP A 179 9.51 -1.97 -18.26
CA ASP A 179 9.27 -1.45 -19.60
C ASP A 179 9.70 -2.42 -20.70
N ASP A 180 10.77 -3.18 -20.46
CA ASP A 180 11.35 -4.13 -21.42
C ASP A 180 11.46 -5.59 -20.91
N GLY A 181 11.08 -5.86 -19.66
CA GLY A 181 11.11 -7.19 -19.05
C GLY A 181 12.52 -7.67 -18.74
N ARG A 182 13.52 -6.80 -18.72
CA ARG A 182 14.91 -7.17 -18.51
C ARG A 182 15.21 -7.37 -17.03
N LYS A 183 15.77 -8.54 -16.69
CA LYS A 183 16.35 -8.79 -15.38
C LYS A 183 17.66 -8.00 -15.25
N LEU A 184 17.68 -6.99 -14.38
CA LEU A 184 18.83 -6.11 -14.17
C LEU A 184 19.92 -6.83 -13.38
N TRP A 185 19.53 -7.54 -12.33
CA TRP A 185 20.39 -8.40 -11.53
C TRP A 185 19.57 -9.44 -10.78
N GLU A 186 20.26 -10.44 -10.27
CA GLU A 186 19.74 -11.52 -9.43
C GLU A 186 20.72 -11.79 -8.29
N GLN A 187 20.19 -12.08 -7.10
CA GLN A 187 20.97 -12.46 -5.93
C GLN A 187 20.34 -13.65 -5.21
N ALA A 188 21.17 -14.44 -4.54
CA ALA A 188 20.73 -15.51 -3.65
C ALA A 188 20.75 -15.00 -2.20
N PHE A 189 19.78 -15.46 -1.42
CA PHE A 189 19.77 -15.35 0.04
C PHE A 189 19.53 -16.74 0.65
N THR A 190 19.56 -16.87 1.97
CA THR A 190 19.59 -18.21 2.61
C THR A 190 18.45 -18.34 3.63
N PRO A 191 17.19 -18.54 3.18
CA PRO A 191 16.07 -18.79 4.08
C PRO A 191 16.14 -20.20 4.66
N GLY A 192 15.56 -20.40 5.83
CA GLY A 192 15.25 -21.72 6.34
C GLY A 192 14.08 -22.38 5.59
N ARG A 193 13.92 -23.68 5.78
CA ARG A 193 12.89 -24.47 5.07
C ARG A 193 11.44 -23.99 5.30
N TRP A 194 11.19 -23.40 6.46
CA TRP A 194 9.86 -22.96 6.88
C TRP A 194 9.70 -21.45 6.89
N ASP A 195 10.70 -20.73 6.39
CA ASP A 195 10.64 -19.29 6.33
C ASP A 195 9.73 -18.83 5.20
N THR A 196 8.96 -17.79 5.49
CA THR A 196 8.15 -17.09 4.49
C THR A 196 8.82 -15.74 4.19
N PRO A 197 9.59 -15.63 3.11
CA PRO A 197 10.33 -14.42 2.83
C PRO A 197 9.43 -13.27 2.39
N SER A 198 9.95 -12.05 2.53
CA SER A 198 9.32 -10.79 2.13
C SER A 198 10.32 -9.94 1.35
N VAL A 199 9.86 -9.18 0.38
CA VAL A 199 10.68 -8.25 -0.40
C VAL A 199 9.99 -6.91 -0.53
N THR A 200 10.76 -5.83 -0.38
CA THR A 200 10.25 -4.47 -0.57
C THR A 200 11.29 -3.53 -1.16
N LEU A 201 10.85 -2.36 -1.65
CA LEU A 201 11.70 -1.30 -2.23
C LEU A 201 11.64 -0.04 -1.37
N THR A 202 12.79 0.61 -1.21
CA THR A 202 12.89 1.93 -0.58
C THR A 202 14.23 2.60 -0.92
N HIS A 203 14.26 3.90 -1.20
CA HIS A 203 15.49 4.73 -1.34
C HIS A 203 16.70 4.02 -1.95
N ALA A 204 16.62 3.64 -3.23
CA ALA A 204 17.67 2.93 -3.98
C ALA A 204 18.11 1.59 -3.33
N THR A 205 17.22 0.96 -2.55
CA THR A 205 17.50 -0.28 -1.81
C THR A 205 16.39 -1.30 -2.03
N VAL A 206 16.74 -2.53 -2.38
CA VAL A 206 15.89 -3.71 -2.30
C VAL A 206 16.16 -4.38 -0.97
N ALA A 207 15.14 -4.53 -0.12
CA ALA A 207 15.25 -5.22 1.17
C ALA A 207 14.49 -6.55 1.09
N VAL A 208 15.14 -7.61 1.56
CA VAL A 208 14.58 -8.96 1.68
C VAL A 208 14.67 -9.38 3.13
N THR A 209 13.58 -9.86 3.69
CA THR A 209 13.55 -10.47 5.03
C THR A 209 13.13 -11.93 4.94
N TRP A 210 13.68 -12.74 5.80
CA TRP A 210 13.22 -14.10 6.05
C TRP A 210 13.38 -14.37 7.56
N GLY A 211 12.79 -15.38 8.11
CA GLY A 211 12.82 -15.61 9.56
C GLY A 211 14.23 -15.51 10.18
N GLY A 212 15.25 -16.04 9.50
CA GLY A 212 16.64 -16.02 9.97
C GLY A 212 17.36 -14.68 9.81
N GLY A 213 16.75 -13.62 9.27
CA GLY A 213 17.39 -12.31 9.13
C GLY A 213 16.88 -11.48 7.95
N SER A 214 17.70 -10.48 7.58
CA SER A 214 17.41 -9.57 6.47
C SER A 214 18.66 -9.24 5.67
N ASP A 215 18.52 -9.15 4.35
CA ASP A 215 19.52 -8.62 3.42
C ASP A 215 18.99 -7.35 2.75
N ALA A 216 19.90 -6.43 2.45
CA ALA A 216 19.58 -5.31 1.57
C ALA A 216 20.57 -5.21 0.44
N TYR A 217 20.06 -4.89 -0.74
CA TYR A 217 20.83 -4.80 -1.97
C TYR A 217 20.71 -3.41 -2.60
N ASP A 218 21.80 -2.95 -3.17
CA ASP A 218 21.84 -1.74 -3.99
C ASP A 218 21.01 -1.94 -5.27
N MET A 219 20.02 -1.11 -5.53
CA MET A 219 19.15 -1.25 -6.70
C MET A 219 19.92 -1.18 -8.02
N ASP A 220 20.98 -0.36 -8.09
CA ASP A 220 21.70 -0.10 -9.33
C ASP A 220 22.58 -1.29 -9.72
N ARG A 221 23.23 -1.91 -8.73
CA ARG A 221 24.27 -2.93 -8.96
C ARG A 221 23.97 -4.31 -8.39
N GLY A 222 22.91 -4.49 -7.64
CA GLY A 222 22.58 -5.72 -6.94
C GLY A 222 23.58 -6.11 -5.84
N ARG A 223 24.53 -5.23 -5.50
CA ARG A 223 25.51 -5.52 -4.46
C ARG A 223 24.84 -5.45 -3.09
N ARG A 224 25.09 -6.46 -2.25
CA ARG A 224 24.61 -6.46 -0.86
C ARG A 224 25.21 -5.28 -0.08
N LEU A 225 24.36 -4.48 0.52
CA LEU A 225 24.70 -3.31 1.34
C LEU A 225 24.96 -3.70 2.79
N TRP A 226 24.07 -4.51 3.34
CA TRP A 226 24.15 -5.01 4.71
C TRP A 226 23.38 -6.32 4.84
N ARG A 227 23.67 -7.05 5.90
CA ARG A 227 22.95 -8.22 6.38
C ARG A 227 22.72 -8.07 7.89
N THR A 228 21.55 -8.49 8.34
CA THR A 228 21.27 -8.74 9.76
C THR A 228 20.95 -10.21 9.94
N GLU A 229 21.25 -10.72 11.12
CA GLU A 229 20.85 -12.07 11.52
C GLU A 229 19.84 -11.94 12.66
N ALA A 230 18.87 -12.85 12.67
CA ALA A 230 17.90 -12.96 13.73
C ALA A 230 18.64 -13.31 15.05
N THR A 231 18.11 -12.83 16.15
CA THR A 231 18.60 -13.20 17.47
C THR A 231 17.87 -14.45 17.97
N ASP A 232 18.44 -15.17 18.93
CA ASP A 232 17.96 -16.48 19.40
C ASP A 232 16.46 -16.65 19.68
N ASN A 233 15.70 -15.58 19.82
CA ASN A 233 14.27 -15.61 20.15
C ASN A 233 13.43 -14.68 19.28
N CYS A 234 14.02 -14.01 18.30
CA CYS A 234 13.32 -13.02 17.47
C CYS A 234 13.66 -13.23 16.02
N ASP A 235 12.64 -13.28 15.17
CA ASP A 235 12.74 -13.43 13.74
C ASP A 235 12.38 -12.12 13.04
N ASP A 236 13.09 -11.77 11.96
CA ASP A 236 12.70 -10.70 11.05
C ASP A 236 11.51 -11.20 10.22
N PHE A 237 10.30 -10.82 10.63
CA PHE A 237 9.05 -11.39 10.16
C PHE A 237 8.61 -10.87 8.78
N GLY A 238 8.92 -9.62 8.46
CA GLY A 238 8.58 -9.00 7.19
C GLY A 238 9.11 -7.58 7.09
N ALA A 239 9.15 -7.05 5.87
CA ALA A 239 9.57 -5.69 5.60
C ALA A 239 8.51 -4.90 4.83
N ALA A 240 8.30 -3.64 5.20
CA ALA A 240 7.48 -2.66 4.52
C ALA A 240 8.35 -1.53 3.97
N GLY A 241 8.09 -1.13 2.72
CA GLY A 241 8.91 -0.19 1.97
C GLY A 241 8.24 1.14 1.66
N GLY A 242 8.60 1.73 0.54
CA GLY A 242 8.16 3.06 0.15
C GLY A 242 9.12 4.14 0.60
N ARG A 243 8.63 5.21 1.23
CA ARG A 243 9.48 6.30 1.73
C ARG A 243 10.38 5.91 2.90
N ARG A 244 10.01 4.91 3.67
CA ARG A 244 10.77 4.44 4.83
C ARG A 244 10.89 2.93 4.78
N LEU A 245 11.93 2.39 5.40
CA LEU A 245 12.06 0.96 5.60
C LEU A 245 11.67 0.63 7.04
N LEU A 246 10.62 -0.17 7.17
CA LEU A 246 10.20 -0.76 8.43
C LEU A 246 10.40 -2.26 8.37
N VAL A 247 10.93 -2.83 9.44
CA VAL A 247 11.04 -4.28 9.62
C VAL A 247 10.19 -4.68 10.82
N LEU A 248 9.26 -5.58 10.57
CA LEU A 248 8.47 -6.23 11.62
C LEU A 248 9.26 -7.41 12.16
N VAL A 249 9.39 -7.46 13.45
CA VAL A 249 10.11 -8.51 14.18
C VAL A 249 9.14 -9.24 15.10
N SER A 250 9.09 -10.56 15.01
CA SER A 250 8.37 -11.41 15.96
C SER A 250 9.33 -12.03 16.94
N CYS A 251 9.01 -12.01 18.23
CA CYS A 251 9.84 -12.58 19.29
C CYS A 251 9.03 -13.60 20.09
N PHE A 252 9.60 -14.79 20.32
CA PHE A 252 8.96 -15.88 21.05
C PHE A 252 9.46 -15.98 22.48
N ASP A 253 8.55 -16.19 23.43
CA ASP A 253 8.89 -16.54 24.79
C ASP A 253 9.14 -18.05 24.90
N LYS A 254 10.41 -18.44 25.05
CA LYS A 254 10.83 -19.87 25.16
C LYS A 254 10.17 -20.60 26.32
N ASN A 255 9.66 -19.89 27.34
CA ASN A 255 9.02 -20.49 28.52
C ASN A 255 7.54 -20.79 28.28
N LYS A 256 6.99 -20.40 27.12
CA LYS A 256 5.60 -20.67 26.74
C LYS A 256 5.57 -21.64 25.56
N SER A 257 4.40 -22.22 25.28
CA SER A 257 4.24 -23.09 24.11
C SER A 257 4.54 -22.30 22.84
N ALA A 258 5.45 -22.78 22.00
CA ALA A 258 5.85 -22.16 20.74
C ALA A 258 4.74 -22.06 19.68
N THR A 259 3.60 -22.73 19.91
CA THR A 259 2.47 -22.76 18.99
C THR A 259 1.37 -21.74 19.32
N SER A 260 1.52 -21.00 20.41
CA SER A 260 0.52 -20.02 20.82
C SER A 260 0.94 -18.60 20.44
N TRP A 261 0.06 -17.88 19.75
CA TRP A 261 0.24 -16.44 19.48
C TRP A 261 0.38 -15.64 20.80
N GLU A 262 -0.16 -16.14 21.91
CA GLU A 262 -0.01 -15.54 23.24
C GLU A 262 1.44 -15.53 23.74
N SER A 263 2.31 -16.34 23.16
CA SER A 263 3.76 -16.38 23.46
C SER A 263 4.57 -15.44 22.55
N THR A 264 3.94 -14.87 21.51
CA THR A 264 4.59 -14.00 20.53
C THR A 264 4.43 -12.53 20.92
N THR A 265 5.49 -11.77 20.77
CA THR A 265 5.50 -10.31 20.88
C THR A 265 6.08 -9.71 19.61
N TYR A 266 5.55 -8.55 19.20
CA TYR A 266 5.99 -7.89 18.00
C TYR A 266 6.75 -6.59 18.29
N LYS A 267 7.73 -6.30 17.44
CA LYS A 267 8.45 -5.02 17.41
C LYS A 267 8.49 -4.52 15.99
N VAL A 268 8.35 -3.21 15.80
CA VAL A 268 8.53 -2.55 14.51
C VAL A 268 9.81 -1.71 14.61
N ARG A 269 10.77 -1.98 13.73
CA ARG A 269 12.02 -1.22 13.64
C ARG A 269 12.01 -0.35 12.40
N LYS A 270 12.30 0.95 12.55
CA LYS A 270 12.67 1.80 11.42
C LYS A 270 14.17 1.62 11.17
N VAL A 271 14.50 1.28 9.94
CA VAL A 271 15.87 0.94 9.53
C VAL A 271 16.34 1.95 8.48
N ALA A 272 17.60 2.39 8.60
CA ALA A 272 18.25 3.19 7.57
C ALA A 272 18.53 2.30 6.35
N PRO A 273 17.91 2.55 5.17
CA PRO A 273 17.91 1.60 4.05
C PRO A 273 19.31 1.20 3.55
N ARG A 274 20.24 2.15 3.54
CA ARG A 274 21.58 1.94 2.98
C ARG A 274 22.59 1.32 3.95
N THR A 275 22.29 1.31 5.26
CA THR A 275 23.27 0.88 6.30
C THR A 275 22.75 -0.18 7.25
N GLY A 276 21.47 -0.50 7.24
CA GLY A 276 20.85 -1.45 8.16
C GLY A 276 20.74 -0.96 9.61
N ARG A 277 21.19 0.27 9.91
CA ARG A 277 21.16 0.80 11.27
C ARG A 277 19.72 1.06 11.71
N THR A 278 19.32 0.47 12.84
CA THR A 278 18.03 0.78 13.46
C THR A 278 18.02 2.23 13.95
N LEU A 279 17.01 2.98 13.54
CA LEU A 279 16.81 4.38 13.91
C LEU A 279 15.94 4.51 15.15
N TRP A 280 14.88 3.70 15.24
CA TRP A 280 14.04 3.53 16.42
C TRP A 280 13.37 2.15 16.41
N THR A 281 12.86 1.74 17.56
CA THR A 281 12.06 0.52 17.74
C THR A 281 10.81 0.86 18.51
N TYR A 282 9.66 0.41 18.01
CA TYR A 282 8.37 0.43 18.69
C TYR A 282 8.05 -1.00 19.14
N SER A 283 7.75 -1.19 20.42
CA SER A 283 7.29 -2.48 20.95
C SER A 283 5.77 -2.50 20.99
N VAL A 284 5.18 -3.45 20.28
CA VAL A 284 3.73 -3.67 20.28
C VAL A 284 3.32 -4.30 21.61
N ALA A 285 2.12 -3.99 22.10
CA ALA A 285 1.60 -4.57 23.34
C ALA A 285 1.54 -6.11 23.24
N ALA A 286 1.72 -6.79 24.37
CA ALA A 286 1.55 -8.25 24.44
C ALA A 286 0.09 -8.64 24.17
N GLY A 287 -0.14 -9.87 23.70
CA GLY A 287 -1.48 -10.38 23.39
C GLY A 287 -2.02 -9.96 22.00
N VAL A 288 -1.13 -9.48 21.14
CA VAL A 288 -1.44 -9.20 19.73
C VAL A 288 -1.15 -10.43 18.89
N ARG A 289 -2.13 -10.84 18.09
CA ARG A 289 -2.03 -11.98 17.18
C ARG A 289 -1.29 -11.63 15.91
N GLU A 290 -1.55 -10.42 15.39
CA GLU A 290 -1.05 -10.01 14.08
C GLU A 290 -0.76 -8.51 14.06
N VAL A 291 0.27 -8.13 13.29
CA VAL A 291 0.65 -6.76 13.01
C VAL A 291 0.92 -6.63 11.52
N MET A 292 0.27 -5.66 10.87
CA MET A 292 0.54 -5.27 9.50
C MET A 292 0.89 -3.79 9.41
N VAL A 293 1.44 -3.35 8.28
CA VAL A 293 1.96 -1.99 8.08
C VAL A 293 1.30 -1.34 6.86
N PRO A 294 0.05 -0.88 6.96
CA PRO A 294 -0.64 -0.22 5.84
C PRO A 294 0.12 0.97 5.23
N SER A 295 0.99 1.62 5.99
CA SER A 295 1.80 2.73 5.49
C SER A 295 3.10 2.87 6.28
N THR A 296 4.17 3.25 5.56
CA THR A 296 5.47 3.56 6.16
C THR A 296 5.70 5.06 6.34
N ASP A 297 4.93 5.94 5.66
CA ASP A 297 5.03 7.40 5.78
C ASP A 297 3.70 8.09 5.42
N PRO A 298 2.91 8.56 6.41
CA PRO A 298 3.11 8.38 7.86
C PRO A 298 3.07 6.92 8.27
N VAL A 299 3.73 6.56 9.37
CA VAL A 299 3.72 5.17 9.87
C VAL A 299 2.36 4.84 10.45
N VAL A 300 1.72 3.81 9.88
CA VAL A 300 0.46 3.25 10.37
C VAL A 300 0.63 1.75 10.56
N LEU A 301 0.26 1.25 11.73
CA LEU A 301 0.23 -0.17 12.05
C LEU A 301 -1.23 -0.60 12.22
N ALA A 302 -1.59 -1.73 11.63
CA ALA A 302 -2.86 -2.41 11.88
C ALA A 302 -2.60 -3.55 12.87
N ILE A 303 -3.37 -3.55 13.97
CA ILE A 303 -3.17 -4.46 15.11
C ILE A 303 -4.40 -5.34 15.26
N ALA A 304 -4.19 -6.65 15.24
CA ALA A 304 -5.22 -7.64 15.58
C ALA A 304 -4.97 -8.17 17.00
N ALA A 305 -5.85 -7.82 17.93
CA ALA A 305 -5.86 -8.37 19.28
C ALA A 305 -7.03 -9.36 19.40
N GLY A 306 -6.71 -10.66 19.47
CA GLY A 306 -7.70 -11.75 19.47
C GLY A 306 -8.07 -12.22 18.07
N ASP A 307 -9.20 -12.94 17.95
CA ASP A 307 -9.57 -13.74 16.76
C ASP A 307 -10.47 -13.00 15.76
N THR A 308 -10.76 -11.72 15.95
CA THR A 308 -11.80 -11.01 15.19
C THR A 308 -11.27 -10.04 14.11
N GLY A 309 -10.01 -10.20 13.67
CA GLY A 309 -9.36 -9.28 12.73
C GLY A 309 -8.77 -8.04 13.41
N PHE A 310 -8.48 -7.00 12.64
CA PHE A 310 -7.86 -5.79 13.19
C PHE A 310 -8.80 -5.06 14.15
N THR A 311 -8.28 -4.75 15.33
CA THR A 311 -8.99 -4.07 16.43
C THR A 311 -8.59 -2.62 16.59
N GLU A 312 -7.37 -2.27 16.17
CA GLU A 312 -6.82 -0.93 16.29
C GLU A 312 -5.91 -0.59 15.12
N LEU A 313 -5.88 0.71 14.76
CA LEU A 313 -4.82 1.29 13.94
C LEU A 313 -4.01 2.25 14.81
N LEU A 314 -2.69 2.12 14.76
CA LEU A 314 -1.77 2.98 15.46
C LEU A 314 -1.05 3.89 14.47
N SER A 315 -1.07 5.20 14.71
CA SER A 315 -0.22 6.16 14.02
C SER A 315 1.01 6.46 14.86
N LEU A 316 2.21 6.29 14.28
CA LEU A 316 3.46 6.60 14.95
C LEU A 316 4.07 7.89 14.40
N ASP A 317 4.77 8.63 15.28
CA ASP A 317 5.54 9.81 14.88
C ASP A 317 6.92 9.43 14.30
N ASP A 318 7.71 10.43 13.91
CA ASP A 318 9.03 10.23 13.32
C ASP A 318 10.05 9.60 14.28
N GLN A 319 9.80 9.63 15.58
CA GLN A 319 10.59 9.02 16.63
C GLN A 319 10.10 7.61 17.01
N GLY A 320 9.06 7.11 16.34
CA GLY A 320 8.46 5.81 16.63
C GLY A 320 7.58 5.79 17.88
N LYS A 321 7.09 6.94 18.33
CA LYS A 321 6.15 7.02 19.46
C LYS A 321 4.72 7.01 18.95
N ASN A 322 3.82 6.35 19.68
CA ASN A 322 2.40 6.37 19.39
C ASN A 322 1.87 7.82 19.43
N ARG A 323 1.36 8.28 18.31
CA ARG A 323 0.77 9.60 18.10
C ARG A 323 -0.74 9.58 18.30
N ALA A 324 -1.39 8.56 17.74
CA ALA A 324 -2.82 8.35 17.85
C ALA A 324 -3.17 6.85 17.75
N THR A 325 -4.21 6.47 18.45
CA THR A 325 -4.82 5.14 18.36
C THR A 325 -6.25 5.29 17.86
N ILE A 326 -6.57 4.61 16.77
CA ILE A 326 -7.92 4.53 16.20
C ILE A 326 -8.43 3.15 16.56
N ARG A 327 -9.42 3.10 17.46
CA ARG A 327 -10.07 1.85 17.83
C ARG A 327 -11.15 1.54 16.81
N LEU A 328 -11.12 0.31 16.32
CA LEU A 328 -12.10 -0.18 15.38
C LEU A 328 -13.22 -0.87 16.17
N GLU A 329 -14.45 -0.42 15.98
CA GLU A 329 -15.59 -1.14 16.54
C GLU A 329 -15.68 -2.52 15.90
N SER A 330 -15.64 -3.56 16.72
CA SER A 330 -15.67 -4.95 16.27
C SER A 330 -16.86 -5.16 15.34
N GLY A 331 -16.54 -5.59 14.12
CA GLY A 331 -17.55 -5.94 13.12
C GLY A 331 -18.17 -4.77 12.34
N LEU A 332 -17.82 -3.50 12.63
CA LEU A 332 -18.35 -2.35 11.87
C LEU A 332 -17.55 -2.05 10.62
N TYR A 333 -16.21 -2.12 10.70
CA TYR A 333 -15.31 -1.78 9.60
C TYR A 333 -14.70 -3.03 8.94
N VAL A 334 -14.38 -2.91 7.68
CA VAL A 334 -13.55 -3.85 6.95
C VAL A 334 -12.13 -3.30 6.95
N GLY A 335 -11.24 -4.01 7.61
CA GLY A 335 -9.82 -3.75 7.61
C GLY A 335 -9.12 -5.07 7.36
N GLU A 336 -8.66 -5.27 6.13
CA GLU A 336 -8.04 -6.51 5.70
C GLU A 336 -6.71 -6.18 5.03
N CYS A 337 -5.71 -6.98 5.34
CA CYS A 337 -4.45 -7.02 4.64
C CYS A 337 -4.34 -8.39 3.98
N ASN A 338 -3.65 -8.48 2.86
CA ASN A 338 -3.53 -9.73 2.14
C ASN A 338 -2.57 -10.67 2.88
N GLU A 339 -3.06 -11.87 3.17
CA GLU A 339 -2.23 -12.98 3.63
C GLU A 339 -1.94 -13.89 2.42
N GLU A 340 -0.68 -14.09 2.14
CA GLU A 340 -0.21 -15.05 1.14
C GLU A 340 0.45 -16.23 1.87
N LEU A 341 0.21 -17.44 1.37
CA LEU A 341 0.68 -18.66 2.06
C LEU A 341 2.21 -18.84 1.95
N ASP A 342 2.78 -18.46 0.81
CA ASP A 342 4.18 -18.78 0.47
C ASP A 342 5.16 -17.63 0.72
N PHE A 343 4.66 -16.41 0.98
CA PHE A 343 5.48 -15.22 1.24
C PHE A 343 4.70 -14.18 2.07
N ARG A 344 5.39 -13.17 2.57
CA ARG A 344 4.78 -12.14 3.40
C ARG A 344 4.85 -10.77 2.73
N VAL A 345 3.72 -10.12 2.62
CA VAL A 345 3.61 -8.73 2.18
C VAL A 345 2.90 -7.96 3.30
N ILE A 346 3.67 -7.55 4.31
CA ILE A 346 3.10 -6.91 5.51
C ILE A 346 2.55 -5.50 5.25
N ASP A 347 2.78 -4.94 4.07
CA ASP A 347 2.26 -3.63 3.61
C ASP A 347 1.18 -3.77 2.52
N ASP A 348 0.72 -4.97 2.19
CA ASP A 348 -0.42 -5.18 1.28
C ASP A 348 -1.75 -5.13 2.04
N CYS A 349 -2.22 -3.91 2.31
CA CYS A 349 -3.47 -3.64 3.01
C CYS A 349 -4.43 -2.84 2.12
N PRO A 350 -5.00 -3.44 1.06
CA PRO A 350 -5.76 -2.71 0.05
C PRO A 350 -7.04 -2.06 0.59
N THR A 351 -7.58 -2.57 1.71
CA THR A 351 -8.79 -2.00 2.31
C THR A 351 -8.50 -0.89 3.33
N ILE A 352 -7.22 -0.56 3.57
CA ILE A 352 -6.75 0.43 4.55
C ILE A 352 -5.88 1.51 3.86
N PRO A 353 -6.38 2.26 2.87
CA PRO A 353 -5.58 3.29 2.22
C PRO A 353 -5.20 4.41 3.18
N VAL A 354 -3.94 4.85 3.10
CA VAL A 354 -3.37 5.91 3.94
C VAL A 354 -2.84 7.03 3.06
N GLY A 355 -3.21 8.27 3.36
CA GLY A 355 -2.69 9.43 2.64
C GLY A 355 -3.30 10.74 3.12
N GLY A 356 -2.63 11.87 2.83
CA GLY A 356 -3.10 13.19 3.24
C GLY A 356 -3.23 13.37 4.76
N GLY A 357 -2.47 12.59 5.56
CA GLY A 357 -2.56 12.61 7.02
C GLY A 357 -3.77 11.87 7.59
N GLN A 358 -4.42 11.05 6.79
CA GLN A 358 -5.61 10.28 7.17
C GLN A 358 -5.47 8.81 6.78
N VAL A 359 -6.22 7.95 7.44
CA VAL A 359 -6.49 6.57 7.05
C VAL A 359 -7.98 6.43 6.76
N PHE A 360 -8.32 5.62 5.75
CA PHE A 360 -9.69 5.43 5.30
C PHE A 360 -10.11 3.98 5.49
N LEU A 361 -11.30 3.78 6.04
CA LEU A 361 -11.90 2.48 6.24
C LEU A 361 -13.32 2.46 5.71
N ARG A 362 -13.69 1.38 5.06
CA ARG A 362 -15.07 1.16 4.68
C ARG A 362 -15.83 0.44 5.80
N SER A 363 -17.10 0.77 5.99
CA SER A 363 -17.97 -0.05 6.83
C SER A 363 -18.25 -1.40 6.16
N LYS A 364 -18.65 -2.40 6.93
CA LYS A 364 -19.32 -3.57 6.37
C LYS A 364 -20.56 -3.14 5.62
N ASP A 365 -20.89 -3.91 4.60
CA ASP A 365 -22.08 -3.67 3.82
C ASP A 365 -23.31 -3.88 4.72
N GLN A 366 -24.14 -2.88 4.79
CA GLN A 366 -25.42 -2.94 5.48
C GLN A 366 -26.45 -3.38 4.46
N SER A 367 -27.25 -4.36 4.82
CA SER A 367 -28.32 -4.80 3.93
C SER A 367 -29.67 -4.69 4.63
N ASP A 368 -30.54 -3.89 4.07
CA ASP A 368 -31.80 -4.49 3.74
C ASP A 368 -31.56 -5.27 2.42
N ALA A 369 -32.06 -6.51 2.27
CA ALA A 369 -31.60 -7.47 1.27
C ALA A 369 -31.71 -6.99 -0.21
N GLN A 370 -32.36 -5.89 -0.47
CA GLN A 370 -32.61 -5.33 -1.81
C GLN A 370 -31.84 -4.04 -2.10
N ASN A 371 -31.37 -3.36 -1.04
CA ASN A 371 -30.68 -2.09 -1.17
C ASN A 371 -29.42 -2.04 -0.30
N PRO A 372 -28.36 -2.81 -0.63
CA PRO A 372 -27.12 -2.74 0.11
C PRO A 372 -26.54 -1.32 0.07
N TYR A 373 -25.94 -0.90 1.18
CA TYR A 373 -25.24 0.37 1.28
C TYR A 373 -24.07 0.26 2.26
N ASN A 374 -23.14 1.13 2.13
CA ASN A 374 -22.03 1.27 3.05
C ASN A 374 -21.54 2.73 3.11
N TRP A 375 -20.47 2.95 3.83
CA TRP A 375 -19.81 4.25 3.85
C TRP A 375 -18.30 4.07 4.05
N ILE A 376 -17.55 5.10 3.67
CA ILE A 376 -16.13 5.20 3.98
C ILE A 376 -15.94 6.31 5.01
N VAL A 377 -15.11 6.04 6.02
CA VAL A 377 -14.75 7.02 7.06
C VAL A 377 -13.26 7.32 6.98
N GLY A 378 -12.91 8.60 6.96
CA GLY A 378 -11.54 9.09 7.15
C GLY A 378 -11.26 9.39 8.61
N PHE A 379 -10.14 8.89 9.13
CA PHE A 379 -9.64 9.17 10.47
C PHE A 379 -8.34 9.97 10.38
N ASP A 380 -8.23 11.03 11.16
CA ASP A 380 -7.03 11.86 11.27
C ASP A 380 -5.93 11.12 12.04
N LEU A 381 -4.76 11.00 11.44
CA LEU A 381 -3.62 10.27 12.01
C LEU A 381 -2.89 11.02 13.13
N ALA A 382 -3.20 12.31 13.36
CA ALA A 382 -2.64 13.05 14.46
C ALA A 382 -3.47 12.92 15.75
N THR A 383 -4.77 12.70 15.60
CA THR A 383 -5.73 12.75 16.70
C THR A 383 -6.55 11.46 16.90
N GLY A 384 -6.56 10.57 15.90
CA GLY A 384 -7.39 9.36 15.87
C GLY A 384 -8.88 9.62 15.68
N ARG A 385 -9.29 10.86 15.43
CA ARG A 385 -10.71 11.24 15.32
C ARG A 385 -11.21 11.11 13.89
N THR A 386 -12.50 10.80 13.76
CA THR A 386 -13.21 10.86 12.49
C THR A 386 -13.15 12.27 11.92
N VAL A 387 -12.76 12.39 10.65
CA VAL A 387 -12.73 13.65 9.91
C VAL A 387 -13.93 13.77 8.99
N LYS A 388 -14.19 12.72 8.20
CA LYS A 388 -15.22 12.73 7.17
C LYS A 388 -15.82 11.34 6.98
N LYS A 389 -17.13 11.33 6.72
CA LYS A 389 -17.88 10.16 6.27
C LYS A 389 -18.36 10.41 4.84
N PHE A 390 -18.24 9.40 3.99
CA PHE A 390 -18.77 9.37 2.64
C PHE A 390 -19.78 8.23 2.53
N ASP A 391 -21.04 8.56 2.37
CA ASP A 391 -22.12 7.58 2.25
C ASP A 391 -22.26 7.14 0.79
N SER A 392 -22.41 5.82 0.57
CA SER A 392 -22.64 5.29 -0.78
C SER A 392 -24.03 5.66 -1.34
N GLY A 393 -25.00 5.84 -0.47
CA GLY A 393 -26.41 5.90 -0.82
C GLY A 393 -27.04 4.51 -0.97
N PRO A 394 -28.39 4.44 -1.03
CA PRO A 394 -29.11 3.18 -1.11
C PRO A 394 -28.85 2.48 -2.44
N GLY A 395 -28.69 1.16 -2.39
CA GLY A 395 -28.43 0.32 -3.57
C GLY A 395 -27.04 0.53 -4.20
N GLN A 396 -26.12 1.15 -3.47
CA GLN A 396 -24.76 1.40 -3.94
C GLN A 396 -23.72 1.05 -2.87
N LEU A 397 -22.53 0.67 -3.32
CA LEU A 397 -21.39 0.36 -2.47
C LEU A 397 -20.19 1.23 -2.87
N LEU A 398 -19.43 1.68 -1.87
CA LEU A 398 -18.15 2.36 -2.02
C LEU A 398 -17.03 1.44 -1.53
N ARG A 399 -16.03 1.20 -2.38
CA ARG A 399 -14.82 0.43 -2.03
C ARG A 399 -13.59 1.34 -2.17
N PRO A 400 -12.85 1.61 -1.09
CA PRO A 400 -11.62 2.40 -1.19
C PRO A 400 -10.59 1.62 -2.01
N VAL A 401 -9.82 2.31 -2.85
CA VAL A 401 -8.76 1.69 -3.68
C VAL A 401 -7.39 2.19 -3.24
N GLN A 402 -7.15 3.49 -3.33
CA GLN A 402 -5.88 4.10 -2.95
C GLN A 402 -6.02 5.59 -2.71
N THR A 403 -5.03 6.20 -2.07
CA THR A 403 -4.97 7.65 -1.93
C THR A 403 -4.11 8.26 -3.04
N SER A 404 -4.47 9.47 -3.48
CA SER A 404 -3.75 10.21 -4.51
C SER A 404 -3.86 11.71 -4.27
N GLY A 405 -2.74 12.41 -4.05
CA GLY A 405 -2.71 13.84 -3.84
C GLY A 405 -3.60 14.36 -2.70
N GLY A 406 -3.78 13.55 -1.65
CA GLY A 406 -4.66 13.87 -0.52
C GLY A 406 -6.16 13.65 -0.80
N GLN A 407 -6.49 13.02 -1.92
CA GLN A 407 -7.83 12.50 -2.24
C GLN A 407 -7.85 10.99 -1.99
N LEU A 408 -9.04 10.44 -1.75
CA LEU A 408 -9.26 9.00 -1.78
C LEU A 408 -9.88 8.63 -3.12
N LEU A 409 -9.28 7.68 -3.84
CA LEU A 409 -9.90 7.04 -5.00
C LEU A 409 -10.67 5.82 -4.54
N ALA A 410 -11.91 5.70 -5.00
CA ALA A 410 -12.81 4.62 -4.63
C ALA A 410 -13.59 4.10 -5.84
N LEU A 411 -13.94 2.82 -5.82
CA LEU A 411 -14.93 2.25 -6.71
C LEU A 411 -16.31 2.50 -6.15
N ARG A 412 -17.22 2.94 -7.00
CA ARG A 412 -18.66 2.99 -6.75
C ARG A 412 -19.34 1.94 -7.59
N GLU A 413 -20.01 1.02 -6.95
CA GLU A 413 -20.71 -0.09 -7.55
C GLU A 413 -22.22 0.03 -7.30
N SER A 414 -23.05 -0.28 -8.27
CA SER A 414 -24.50 -0.38 -8.09
C SER A 414 -24.91 -1.83 -7.92
N SER A 415 -25.83 -2.08 -7.00
CA SER A 415 -26.37 -3.42 -6.74
C SER A 415 -27.39 -3.88 -7.79
N ASP A 416 -27.85 -2.99 -8.68
CA ASP A 416 -28.83 -3.32 -9.71
C ASP A 416 -28.22 -4.07 -10.91
N GLY A 417 -26.89 -4.15 -11.01
CA GLY A 417 -26.17 -4.79 -12.10
C GLY A 417 -26.36 -4.13 -13.49
N ILE A 418 -27.05 -2.99 -13.55
CA ILE A 418 -27.41 -2.27 -14.80
C ILE A 418 -26.69 -0.93 -14.86
N SER A 419 -26.66 -0.21 -13.76
CA SER A 419 -25.99 1.08 -13.68
C SER A 419 -24.48 0.93 -13.83
N PRO A 420 -23.81 1.82 -14.57
CA PRO A 420 -22.36 1.73 -14.73
C PRO A 420 -21.65 1.91 -13.40
N MET A 421 -20.57 1.18 -13.22
CA MET A 421 -19.62 1.42 -12.14
C MET A 421 -18.89 2.75 -12.35
N ALA A 422 -18.31 3.30 -11.30
CA ALA A 422 -17.48 4.49 -11.41
C ALA A 422 -16.20 4.36 -10.58
N LEU A 423 -15.10 4.87 -11.12
CA LEU A 423 -13.98 5.30 -10.29
C LEU A 423 -14.26 6.75 -9.87
N VAL A 424 -14.27 7.02 -8.58
CA VAL A 424 -14.56 8.34 -8.01
C VAL A 424 -13.41 8.84 -7.16
N SER A 425 -13.23 10.16 -7.11
CA SER A 425 -12.33 10.85 -6.20
C SER A 425 -13.15 11.47 -5.07
N LEU A 426 -12.84 11.10 -3.85
CA LEU A 426 -13.46 11.61 -2.63
C LEU A 426 -12.51 12.59 -1.95
N ASN A 427 -12.95 13.85 -1.80
CA ASN A 427 -12.16 14.88 -1.14
C ASN A 427 -12.45 14.91 0.37
N PRO A 428 -11.49 14.51 1.23
CA PRO A 428 -11.76 14.42 2.66
C PRO A 428 -11.87 15.78 3.36
N LYS A 429 -11.41 16.86 2.74
CA LYS A 429 -11.54 18.22 3.29
C LYS A 429 -12.93 18.80 3.01
N SER A 430 -13.38 18.75 1.77
CA SER A 430 -14.67 19.33 1.36
C SER A 430 -15.84 18.35 1.47
N GLY A 431 -15.58 17.04 1.45
CA GLY A 431 -16.60 16.00 1.32
C GLY A 431 -17.15 15.85 -0.10
N LYS A 432 -16.54 16.55 -1.08
CA LYS A 432 -16.99 16.46 -2.47
C LYS A 432 -16.55 15.15 -3.09
N GLU A 433 -17.48 14.48 -3.75
CA GLU A 433 -17.22 13.39 -4.67
C GLU A 433 -17.13 13.93 -6.09
N THR A 434 -16.16 13.43 -6.86
CA THR A 434 -15.98 13.80 -8.27
C THR A 434 -15.68 12.53 -9.05
N PRO A 435 -16.47 12.19 -10.09
CA PRO A 435 -16.21 11.02 -10.90
C PRO A 435 -14.90 11.19 -11.70
N TYR A 436 -14.07 10.16 -11.69
CA TYR A 436 -12.97 10.01 -12.63
C TYR A 436 -13.51 9.55 -13.96
N PHE A 437 -14.18 8.40 -13.99
CA PHE A 437 -14.92 7.92 -15.15
C PHE A 437 -15.94 6.85 -14.74
N TYR A 438 -16.96 6.73 -15.59
CA TYR A 438 -17.97 5.67 -15.53
C TYR A 438 -17.61 4.57 -16.51
N PHE A 439 -17.86 3.32 -16.16
CA PHE A 439 -17.56 2.16 -17.00
C PHE A 439 -18.48 0.99 -16.68
N SER A 440 -18.58 0.05 -17.61
CA SER A 440 -19.24 -1.25 -17.37
C SER A 440 -18.24 -2.35 -17.64
N LEU A 441 -18.30 -3.41 -16.83
CA LEU A 441 -17.53 -4.62 -17.02
C LEU A 441 -18.37 -5.68 -17.71
N PRO A 442 -17.75 -6.57 -18.52
CA PRO A 442 -18.39 -7.82 -18.91
C PRO A 442 -18.84 -8.59 -17.64
N LEU A 443 -19.98 -9.29 -17.73
CA LEU A 443 -20.54 -9.99 -16.56
C LEU A 443 -19.53 -10.96 -15.91
N GLU A 444 -18.78 -11.66 -16.74
CA GLU A 444 -17.77 -12.62 -16.31
C GLU A 444 -16.55 -11.96 -15.66
N ALA A 445 -16.33 -10.68 -15.93
CA ALA A 445 -15.21 -9.90 -15.35
C ALA A 445 -15.55 -9.20 -14.02
N VAL A 446 -16.83 -9.19 -13.62
CA VAL A 446 -17.27 -8.54 -12.38
C VAL A 446 -16.59 -9.15 -11.15
N THR A 447 -16.27 -10.43 -11.18
CA THR A 447 -15.53 -11.10 -10.10
C THR A 447 -14.14 -10.51 -9.83
N LEU A 448 -13.54 -9.82 -10.81
CA LEU A 448 -12.26 -9.14 -10.65
C LEU A 448 -12.32 -7.90 -9.74
N THR A 449 -13.51 -7.40 -9.40
CA THR A 449 -13.69 -6.26 -8.47
C THR A 449 -13.57 -6.66 -6.99
N VAL A 450 -13.51 -7.95 -6.69
CA VAL A 450 -13.38 -8.47 -5.32
C VAL A 450 -11.92 -8.33 -4.88
N THR A 451 -11.65 -7.45 -3.92
CA THR A 451 -10.29 -7.08 -3.47
C THR A 451 -9.53 -8.23 -2.80
N ASP A 452 -10.23 -9.16 -2.15
CA ASP A 452 -9.60 -10.26 -1.41
C ASP A 452 -8.90 -11.25 -2.34
N SER A 453 -9.47 -11.48 -3.52
CA SER A 453 -8.97 -12.45 -4.51
C SER A 453 -8.30 -11.80 -5.72
N ASN A 454 -8.25 -10.46 -5.79
CA ASN A 454 -7.73 -9.75 -6.96
C ASN A 454 -6.91 -8.52 -6.57
N ASN A 455 -6.00 -8.16 -7.45
CA ASN A 455 -5.29 -6.89 -7.39
C ASN A 455 -6.14 -5.80 -8.05
N ILE A 456 -6.30 -4.67 -7.40
CA ILE A 456 -6.92 -3.47 -7.95
C ILE A 456 -5.92 -2.33 -7.85
N LEU A 457 -5.62 -1.68 -8.96
CA LEU A 457 -4.59 -0.66 -9.06
C LEU A 457 -5.09 0.51 -9.90
N VAL A 458 -4.89 1.74 -9.43
CA VAL A 458 -5.05 2.94 -10.25
C VAL A 458 -3.66 3.50 -10.55
N ASP A 459 -3.30 3.59 -11.81
CA ASP A 459 -2.00 4.10 -12.24
C ASP A 459 -2.10 4.78 -13.60
N HIS A 460 -1.42 5.92 -13.76
CA HIS A 460 -1.43 6.72 -14.99
C HIS A 460 -2.85 7.04 -15.50
N GLY A 461 -3.78 7.34 -14.58
CA GLY A 461 -5.17 7.65 -14.89
C GLY A 461 -5.99 6.48 -15.43
N ARG A 462 -5.54 5.25 -15.21
CA ARG A 462 -6.22 4.01 -15.57
C ARG A 462 -6.48 3.16 -14.34
N LEU A 463 -7.54 2.39 -14.38
CA LEU A 463 -7.92 1.43 -13.35
C LEU A 463 -7.66 0.02 -13.90
N PHE A 464 -6.91 -0.77 -13.17
CA PHE A 464 -6.59 -2.16 -13.51
C PHE A 464 -7.16 -3.11 -12.47
N PHE A 465 -7.65 -4.23 -12.95
CA PHE A 465 -8.07 -5.40 -12.18
C PHE A 465 -7.23 -6.59 -12.62
N GLY A 466 -6.78 -7.43 -11.70
CA GLY A 466 -6.03 -8.63 -12.04
C GLY A 466 -6.20 -9.73 -11.01
N ALA A 467 -6.49 -10.93 -11.48
CA ALA A 467 -6.62 -12.11 -10.64
C ALA A 467 -5.29 -12.41 -9.92
N LYS A 468 -5.35 -12.84 -8.66
CA LYS A 468 -4.19 -13.40 -7.92
C LYS A 468 -3.98 -14.88 -8.23
N GLU A 469 -5.05 -15.55 -8.62
CA GLU A 469 -5.05 -16.93 -9.08
C GLU A 469 -5.98 -17.05 -10.29
N ALA A 470 -5.56 -17.78 -11.31
CA ALA A 470 -6.42 -18.21 -12.40
C ALA A 470 -6.90 -19.63 -12.11
N VAL A 471 -8.21 -19.85 -12.15
CA VAL A 471 -8.84 -21.16 -11.97
C VAL A 471 -9.64 -21.48 -13.22
N GLY A 472 -9.36 -22.63 -13.83
CA GLY A 472 -10.07 -23.08 -15.02
C GLY A 472 -11.56 -23.30 -14.71
N PRO A 473 -12.48 -22.80 -15.55
CA PRO A 473 -13.91 -22.91 -15.34
C PRO A 473 -14.41 -24.35 -15.56
N GLU A 474 -15.48 -24.73 -14.86
CA GLU A 474 -16.13 -26.03 -15.07
C GLU A 474 -16.68 -26.22 -16.51
N ARG A 475 -17.03 -25.12 -17.17
CA ARG A 475 -17.50 -25.09 -18.55
C ARG A 475 -16.55 -24.21 -19.36
N LYS A 476 -16.29 -24.56 -20.62
CA LYS A 476 -15.51 -23.71 -21.54
C LYS A 476 -16.14 -22.34 -21.66
N THR A 477 -15.60 -21.40 -20.90
CA THR A 477 -15.94 -19.98 -20.94
C THR A 477 -14.64 -19.19 -20.82
N TRP A 478 -14.66 -17.94 -21.26
CA TRP A 478 -13.54 -17.02 -21.05
C TRP A 478 -13.29 -16.81 -19.57
N THR A 479 -12.07 -17.08 -19.14
CA THR A 479 -11.60 -16.72 -17.80
C THR A 479 -10.88 -15.39 -17.90
N TRP A 480 -11.42 -14.36 -17.24
CA TRP A 480 -10.80 -13.06 -17.20
C TRP A 480 -9.67 -13.06 -16.16
N LEU A 481 -8.46 -12.73 -16.62
CA LEU A 481 -7.25 -12.75 -15.80
C LEU A 481 -6.78 -11.35 -15.43
N ALA A 482 -6.93 -10.40 -16.33
CA ALA A 482 -6.69 -8.98 -16.05
C ALA A 482 -7.47 -8.08 -17.03
N LEU A 483 -7.80 -6.87 -16.55
CA LEU A 483 -8.56 -5.89 -17.28
C LEU A 483 -8.08 -4.47 -16.93
N GLY A 484 -8.05 -3.58 -17.90
CA GLY A 484 -7.75 -2.16 -17.69
C GLY A 484 -8.83 -1.27 -18.27
N ILE A 485 -9.22 -0.26 -17.48
CA ILE A 485 -10.16 0.79 -17.89
C ILE A 485 -9.40 2.12 -17.89
N GLY A 486 -9.56 2.90 -18.94
CA GLY A 486 -9.03 4.25 -19.06
C GLY A 486 -10.08 5.23 -19.58
N SER A 487 -9.77 6.52 -19.52
CA SER A 487 -10.65 7.55 -20.10
C SER A 487 -10.72 7.41 -21.63
N ALA A 488 -11.90 7.50 -22.21
CA ALA A 488 -12.12 7.46 -23.65
C ALA A 488 -11.38 8.59 -24.41
N ALA A 489 -11.15 9.73 -23.77
CA ALA A 489 -10.38 10.83 -24.35
C ALA A 489 -8.88 10.51 -24.50
N GLN A 490 -8.30 9.71 -23.60
CA GLN A 490 -6.91 9.21 -23.74
C GLN A 490 -6.76 8.36 -25.01
N LYS A 491 -7.80 7.61 -25.36
CA LYS A 491 -7.86 6.81 -26.58
C LYS A 491 -7.76 7.67 -27.83
N ALA A 492 -8.46 8.81 -27.87
CA ALA A 492 -8.49 9.69 -29.03
C ALA A 492 -7.15 10.40 -29.29
N SER A 493 -6.45 10.84 -28.24
CA SER A 493 -5.18 11.59 -28.38
C SER A 493 -4.03 10.72 -28.93
N SER A 494 -3.96 9.44 -28.57
CA SER A 494 -2.93 8.52 -29.07
C SER A 494 -3.18 8.11 -30.53
N THR A 495 -4.44 8.05 -30.99
CA THR A 495 -4.77 7.78 -32.39
C THR A 495 -4.39 8.96 -33.30
N ALA A 496 -4.56 10.18 -32.81
CA ALA A 496 -4.17 11.39 -33.55
C ALA A 496 -2.65 11.57 -33.71
N GLN A 497 -1.84 11.02 -32.80
CA GLN A 497 -0.37 11.02 -32.91
C GLN A 497 0.15 10.01 -33.93
N LEU A 498 -0.52 8.85 -34.08
CA LEU A 498 -0.16 7.83 -35.06
C LEU A 498 -0.53 8.22 -36.50
N GLN A 499 -1.50 9.10 -36.69
CA GLN A 499 -1.88 9.62 -38.04
C GLN A 499 -0.98 10.78 -38.52
N LYS A 500 -0.09 11.30 -37.65
CA LYS A 500 0.86 12.37 -38.00
C LYS A 500 2.31 11.88 -38.21
N GLN A 501 2.57 10.58 -38.12
CA GLN A 501 3.81 9.92 -38.54
C GLN A 501 3.59 9.12 -39.82
#